data_64805fe1347c1443b868f7bf27b9eb2f
#
_entry.id   64805fe1347c1443b868f7bf27b9eb2f
#
_cell.length_a   1.000
_cell.length_b   1.000
_cell.length_c   1.000
_cell.angle_alpha   90.00
_cell.angle_beta   90.00
_cell.angle_gamma   90.00
#
_symmetry.space_group_name_H-M   'P 1'
#
loop_
_entity.id
_entity.type
_entity.pdbx_description
1 polymer ?
#
loop_
_entity_poly.entity_id
_entity_poly.type
_entity_poly.pdbx_seq_one_letter_code
_entity_poly.pdbx_strand_id
1 'polypeptide(L)' 'ISGEEVSVIDYKFGNIQKKSYHKQVIRYISLIKEMGFSQVKGYIWYVELGKIIPV' A
#
# COMPACT_ATOMS: atom_id res chain seq x y z
N ILE A 1 -22.81 -0.76 -6.33
CA ILE A 1 -22.07 -1.60 -5.66
C ILE A 1 -21.13 -1.01 -4.85
N SER A 2 -20.86 -1.36 -3.99
CA SER A 2 -19.97 -0.76 -3.28
C SER A 2 -19.65 -1.36 -2.11
N GLY A 3 -18.83 -0.91 -1.37
CA GLY A 3 -18.42 -1.42 -0.18
C GLY A 3 -17.29 -2.39 -0.27
N GLU A 4 -16.78 -2.67 -1.42
CA GLU A 4 -15.62 -3.51 -1.52
C GLU A 4 -14.40 -2.78 -1.05
N GLU A 5 -13.65 -3.42 -0.16
CA GLU A 5 -12.40 -2.86 0.35
C GLU A 5 -11.25 -3.45 -0.43
N VAL A 6 -10.38 -2.60 -0.90
CA VAL A 6 -9.19 -3.04 -1.64
C VAL A 6 -7.97 -2.77 -0.78
N SER A 7 -7.10 -3.76 -0.65
CA SER A 7 -5.85 -3.60 0.07
C SER A 7 -4.69 -3.71 -0.90
N VAL A 8 -3.81 -2.73 -0.87
CA VAL A 8 -2.60 -2.72 -1.69
C VAL A 8 -1.46 -3.09 -0.76
N ILE A 9 -0.77 -4.16 -1.06
CA ILE A 9 0.37 -4.58 -0.25
C ILE A 9 1.60 -4.60 -1.13
N ASP A 10 2.59 -3.82 -0.74
CA ASP A 10 3.84 -3.75 -1.46
C ASP A 10 4.89 -4.51 -0.65
N TYR A 11 5.49 -5.53 -1.24
CA TYR A 11 6.50 -6.33 -0.56
C TYR A 11 7.87 -5.74 -0.83
N LYS A 12 8.61 -5.46 0.23
CA LYS A 12 9.97 -4.96 0.11
C LYS A 12 10.94 -5.91 0.79
N PHE A 13 12.02 -6.23 0.10
CA PHE A 13 13.07 -7.06 0.64
C PHE A 13 14.24 -6.17 1.02
N GLY A 14 14.98 -6.57 2.04
CA GLY A 14 16.12 -5.79 2.52
C GLY A 14 15.77 -4.99 3.76
N ASN A 15 16.75 -4.28 4.30
CA ASN A 15 16.62 -3.59 5.56
C ASN A 15 16.36 -2.10 5.43
N ILE A 16 16.23 -1.60 4.23
CA ILE A 16 16.13 -0.16 4.01
C ILE A 16 14.68 0.27 3.94
N GLN A 17 14.32 1.25 4.76
CA GLN A 17 13.00 1.87 4.75
C GLN A 17 13.15 3.25 4.13
N LYS A 18 12.54 3.45 2.97
CA LYS A 18 12.62 4.72 2.27
C LYS A 18 11.27 5.40 2.22
N LYS A 19 11.28 6.73 2.36
CA LYS A 19 10.03 7.49 2.25
C LYS A 19 9.40 7.37 0.87
N SER A 20 10.21 7.15 -0.15
CA SER A 20 9.68 6.97 -1.51
C SER A 20 8.77 5.75 -1.62
N TYR A 21 8.94 4.76 -0.76
CA TYR A 21 8.07 3.59 -0.76
C TYR A 21 6.64 3.97 -0.37
N HIS A 22 6.50 4.86 0.61
CA HIS A 22 5.20 5.34 1.02
C HIS A 22 4.54 6.12 -0.11
N LYS A 23 5.29 6.96 -0.80
CA LYS A 23 4.76 7.74 -1.92
C LYS A 23 4.28 6.83 -3.04
N GLN A 24 5.01 5.75 -3.29
CA GLN A 24 4.65 4.79 -4.32
C GLN A 24 3.31 4.13 -4.00
N VAL A 25 3.13 3.70 -2.76
CA VAL A 25 1.88 3.07 -2.35
C VAL A 25 0.73 4.06 -2.39
N ILE A 26 0.95 5.29 -1.95
CA ILE A 26 -0.07 6.33 -2.00
C ILE A 26 -0.51 6.56 -3.44
N ARG A 27 0.42 6.54 -4.39
CA ARG A 27 0.09 6.70 -5.81
C ARG A 27 -0.80 5.55 -6.28
N TYR A 28 -0.51 4.32 -5.91
CA TYR A 28 -1.35 3.19 -6.27
C TYR A 28 -2.73 3.31 -5.66
N ILE A 29 -2.83 3.75 -4.41
CA ILE A 29 -4.10 3.95 -3.75
C ILE A 29 -4.93 4.97 -4.53
N SER A 30 -4.32 6.07 -4.95
CA SER A 30 -5.01 7.09 -5.71
C SER A 30 -5.54 6.56 -7.02
N LEU A 31 -4.73 5.78 -7.72
CA LEU A 31 -5.15 5.19 -8.99
C LEU A 31 -6.34 4.27 -8.82
N ILE A 32 -6.33 3.45 -7.78
CA ILE A 32 -7.41 2.52 -7.52
C ILE A 32 -8.69 3.27 -7.15
N LYS A 33 -8.56 4.34 -6.39
CA LYS A 33 -9.73 5.16 -6.07
C LYS A 33 -10.32 5.80 -7.31
N GLU A 34 -9.49 6.21 -8.26
CA GLU A 34 -9.98 6.75 -9.51
C GLU A 34 -10.72 5.72 -10.34
N MET A 35 -10.44 4.45 -10.12
CA MET A 35 -11.16 3.37 -10.80
C MET A 35 -12.54 3.11 -10.21
N GLY A 36 -12.88 3.79 -9.13
CA GLY A 36 -14.22 3.68 -8.55
C GLY A 36 -14.30 3.02 -7.19
N PHE A 37 -13.17 2.58 -6.63
CA PHE A 37 -13.17 1.96 -5.31
C PHE A 37 -13.05 3.04 -4.25
N SER A 38 -14.00 3.10 -3.32
CA SER A 38 -14.00 4.14 -2.29
C SER A 38 -13.19 3.77 -1.07
N GLN A 39 -12.98 2.49 -0.81
CA GLN A 39 -12.25 2.05 0.36
C GLN A 39 -10.98 1.34 -0.07
N VAL A 40 -9.87 2.05 0.00
CA VAL A 40 -8.57 1.51 -0.41
C VAL A 40 -7.60 1.74 0.73
N LYS A 41 -6.93 0.67 1.15
CA LYS A 41 -5.91 0.73 2.17
C LYS A 41 -4.58 0.31 1.58
N GLY A 42 -3.50 0.88 2.07
CA GLY A 42 -2.17 0.54 1.60
C GLY A 42 -1.29 0.09 2.74
N TYR A 43 -0.41 -0.86 2.44
CA TYR A 43 0.55 -1.38 3.41
C TYR A 43 1.87 -1.62 2.71
N ILE A 44 2.95 -1.49 3.46
CA ILE A 44 4.26 -1.90 3.00
C ILE A 44 4.73 -3.02 3.92
N TRP A 45 5.04 -4.17 3.34
CA TRP A 45 5.50 -5.32 4.12
C TRP A 45 7.01 -5.46 3.90
N TYR A 46 7.76 -5.14 4.95
CA TYR A 46 9.21 -5.36 4.95
C TYR A 46 9.44 -6.80 5.36
N VAL A 47 9.58 -7.66 4.38
CA VAL A 47 9.59 -9.11 4.60
C VAL A 47 10.70 -9.56 5.52
N GLU A 48 11.91 -9.05 5.31
CA GLU A 48 13.04 -9.44 6.13
C GLU A 48 12.99 -8.89 7.56
N LEU A 49 12.29 -7.78 7.74
CA LEU A 49 12.14 -7.20 9.07
C LEU A 49 10.91 -7.75 9.80
N GLY A 50 10.06 -8.46 9.11
CA GLY A 50 8.83 -8.97 9.69
C GLY A 50 7.86 -7.86 10.09
N LYS A 51 7.87 -6.73 9.38
CA LYS A 51 7.02 -5.61 9.72
C LYS A 51 6.06 -5.27 8.59
N ILE A 52 4.83 -4.98 8.95
CA ILE A 52 3.83 -4.46 8.01
C ILE A 52 3.46 -3.06 8.49
N ILE A 53 3.65 -2.08 7.63
CA ILE A 53 3.42 -0.68 7.99
C ILE A 53 2.26 -0.15 7.15
N PRO A 54 1.20 0.33 7.80
CA PRO A 54 0.09 0.93 7.07
C PRO A 54 0.50 2.28 6.48
N VAL A 55 0.00 2.55 5.32
CA VAL A 55 0.29 3.80 4.63
C VAL A 55 -0.94 4.69 4.59
#